data_08f25737e84fdc361c01c30d040eedd5
#
_entry.id   08f25737e84fdc361c01c30d040eedd5
#
_cell.length_a   1.000
_cell.length_b   1.000
_cell.length_c   1.000
_cell.angle_alpha   90.00
_cell.angle_beta   90.00
_cell.angle_gamma   90.00
#
_symmetry.space_group_name_H-M   'P 1'
#
loop_
_entity.id
_entity.type
_entity.pdbx_description
1 polymer ?
#
loop_
_entity_poly.entity_id
_entity_poly.type
_entity_poly.pdbx_seq_one_letter_code
_entity_poly.pdbx_strand_id
1 'polypeptide(L)'
;IQYGPVAFNGMLQNIATFPAKRDLFELESSIHLYGATAFLTQYTAIELPLEIIAAGIFSLLFAYAAQLGPTATKLGVSFLSAVCTLNTGESLSMLACLVLGRNLSLAVNCTSALLSIFTMLGGTMSLSPPRVLQWFNHISPIKYAIDNLAYYCLTGLELQCTDSQRRADGSCPLQTGKQALK
;
A
#
# COMPACT_ATOMS: atom_id res chain seq x y z
N ILE A 1 -7.34 -4.74 4.65
CA ILE A 1 -7.95 -4.87 3.30
C ILE A 1 -7.77 -3.59 2.46
N GLN A 2 -7.57 -2.40 3.05
CA GLN A 2 -7.63 -1.13 2.32
C GLN A 2 -6.34 -0.67 1.62
N TYR A 3 -5.17 -1.18 1.98
CA TYR A 3 -3.90 -0.73 1.37
C TYR A 3 -3.63 -1.28 -0.03
N GLY A 4 -4.25 -2.40 -0.41
CA GLY A 4 -4.20 -2.89 -1.78
C GLY A 4 -4.70 -1.85 -2.80
N PRO A 5 -5.93 -1.35 -2.66
CA PRO A 5 -6.44 -0.29 -3.54
C PRO A 5 -5.59 0.99 -3.55
N VAL A 6 -4.93 1.33 -2.44
CA VAL A 6 -4.02 2.49 -2.38
C VAL A 6 -2.80 2.28 -3.28
N ALA A 7 -2.17 1.11 -3.23
CA ALA A 7 -1.07 0.75 -4.13
C ALA A 7 -1.49 0.74 -5.61
N PHE A 8 -2.71 0.26 -5.90
CA PHE A 8 -3.27 0.29 -7.25
C PHE A 8 -3.49 1.72 -7.76
N ASN A 9 -3.91 2.65 -6.89
CA ASN A 9 -4.03 4.07 -7.26
C ASN A 9 -2.69 4.66 -7.66
N GLY A 10 -1.62 4.45 -6.87
CA GLY A 10 -0.28 4.90 -7.24
C GLY A 10 0.18 4.30 -8.58
N MET A 11 -0.05 3.00 -8.79
CA MET A 11 0.23 2.35 -10.07
C MET A 11 -0.49 3.02 -11.24
N LEU A 12 -1.81 3.21 -11.16
CA LEU A 12 -2.62 3.74 -12.26
C LEU A 12 -2.25 5.17 -12.60
N GLN A 13 -2.00 6.02 -11.58
CA GLN A 13 -1.57 7.39 -11.77
C GLN A 13 -0.26 7.45 -12.55
N ASN A 14 0.70 6.62 -12.16
CA ASN A 14 2.03 6.62 -12.76
C ASN A 14 2.02 6.02 -14.18
N ILE A 15 1.35 4.91 -14.42
CA ILE A 15 1.25 4.30 -15.76
C ILE A 15 0.64 5.26 -16.77
N ALA A 16 -0.28 6.13 -16.36
CA ALA A 16 -0.90 7.12 -17.24
C ALA A 16 0.07 8.26 -17.64
N THR A 17 0.96 8.65 -16.75
CA THR A 17 1.79 9.86 -16.90
C THR A 17 3.23 9.56 -17.29
N PHE A 18 3.83 8.51 -16.74
CA PHE A 18 5.25 8.19 -16.87
C PHE A 18 5.71 7.93 -18.32
N PRO A 19 4.98 7.19 -19.18
CA PRO A 19 5.45 6.91 -20.54
C PRO A 19 5.70 8.18 -21.37
N ALA A 20 4.81 9.17 -21.27
CA ALA A 20 4.97 10.42 -22.00
C ALA A 20 6.17 11.22 -21.50
N LYS A 21 6.40 11.26 -20.18
CA LYS A 21 7.55 11.93 -19.57
C LYS A 21 8.86 11.19 -19.88
N ARG A 22 8.83 9.86 -19.95
CA ARG A 22 9.99 9.06 -20.37
C ARG A 22 10.39 9.35 -21.80
N ASP A 23 9.44 9.38 -22.73
CA ASP A 23 9.73 9.63 -24.15
C ASP A 23 10.33 11.04 -24.33
N LEU A 24 9.87 12.03 -23.55
CA LEU A 24 10.45 13.36 -23.51
C LEU A 24 11.88 13.32 -22.95
N PHE A 25 12.11 12.60 -21.86
CA PHE A 25 13.43 12.42 -21.26
C PHE A 25 14.42 11.77 -22.24
N GLU A 26 14.01 10.74 -23.00
CA GLU A 26 14.84 10.09 -24.01
C GLU A 26 15.30 11.10 -25.07
N LEU A 27 14.39 11.98 -25.50
CA LEU A 27 14.72 13.03 -26.47
C LEU A 27 15.72 14.05 -25.89
N GLU A 28 15.47 14.56 -24.69
CA GLU A 28 16.29 15.58 -24.03
C GLU A 28 17.65 15.02 -23.57
N SER A 29 17.71 13.78 -23.17
CA SER A 29 18.94 13.07 -22.81
C SER A 29 19.84 12.84 -24.03
N SER A 30 19.26 12.67 -25.23
CA SER A 30 20.05 12.52 -26.48
C SER A 30 20.88 13.75 -26.81
N ILE A 31 20.43 14.91 -26.36
CA ILE A 31 21.15 16.21 -26.52
C ILE A 31 21.94 16.61 -25.25
N HIS A 32 22.12 15.66 -24.31
CA HIS A 32 22.91 15.84 -23.08
C HIS A 32 22.44 16.99 -22.16
N LEU A 33 21.12 17.28 -22.12
CA LEU A 33 20.61 18.38 -21.33
C LEU A 33 20.71 18.10 -19.82
N TYR A 34 20.33 16.89 -19.38
CA TYR A 34 20.42 16.46 -17.97
C TYR A 34 20.45 14.93 -17.87
N GLY A 35 20.87 14.44 -16.68
CA GLY A 35 21.02 13.02 -16.42
C GLY A 35 19.75 12.36 -15.82
N ALA A 36 19.71 11.04 -15.84
CA ALA A 36 18.58 10.23 -15.32
C ALA A 36 18.27 10.50 -13.85
N THR A 37 19.27 10.78 -13.03
CA THR A 37 19.09 11.12 -11.61
C THR A 37 18.32 12.42 -11.42
N ALA A 38 18.64 13.44 -12.21
CA ALA A 38 17.94 14.73 -12.19
C ALA A 38 16.48 14.57 -12.61
N PHE A 39 16.23 13.78 -13.67
CA PHE A 39 14.88 13.46 -14.13
C PHE A 39 14.04 12.78 -13.05
N LEU A 40 14.56 11.71 -12.43
CA LEU A 40 13.85 10.97 -11.39
C LEU A 40 13.58 11.84 -10.16
N THR A 41 14.56 12.64 -9.74
CA THR A 41 14.39 13.54 -8.59
C THR A 41 13.30 14.58 -8.86
N GLN A 42 13.29 15.19 -10.05
CA GLN A 42 12.28 16.15 -10.46
C GLN A 42 10.90 15.48 -10.52
N TYR A 43 10.82 14.28 -11.10
CA TYR A 43 9.59 13.52 -11.22
C TYR A 43 8.97 13.27 -9.85
N THR A 44 9.74 12.66 -8.93
CA THR A 44 9.29 12.37 -7.56
C THR A 44 8.94 13.64 -6.78
N ALA A 45 9.72 14.72 -6.94
CA ALA A 45 9.45 15.97 -6.24
C ALA A 45 8.13 16.65 -6.65
N ILE A 46 7.68 16.43 -7.88
CA ILE A 46 6.39 16.96 -8.37
C ILE A 46 5.23 16.08 -7.91
N GLU A 47 5.40 14.78 -7.83
CA GLU A 47 4.33 13.85 -7.46
C GLU A 47 4.12 13.76 -5.95
N LEU A 48 5.19 13.85 -5.17
CA LEU A 48 5.16 13.72 -3.71
C LEU A 48 4.14 14.65 -2.99
N PRO A 49 3.96 15.93 -3.35
CA PRO A 49 2.94 16.78 -2.73
C PRO A 49 1.51 16.27 -2.96
N LEU A 50 1.21 15.76 -4.15
CA LEU A 50 -0.12 15.21 -4.47
C LEU A 50 -0.38 13.91 -3.71
N GLU A 51 0.64 13.06 -3.60
CA GLU A 51 0.58 11.84 -2.79
C GLU A 51 0.34 12.13 -1.31
N ILE A 52 1.02 13.13 -0.76
CA ILE A 52 0.84 13.56 0.64
C ILE A 52 -0.61 13.99 0.88
N ILE A 53 -1.19 14.77 -0.02
CA ILE A 53 -2.58 15.23 0.08
C ILE A 53 -3.53 14.01 -0.02
N ALA A 54 -3.33 13.14 -1.00
CA ALA A 54 -4.15 11.96 -1.20
C ALA A 54 -4.09 11.00 -0.01
N ALA A 55 -2.89 10.73 0.52
CA ALA A 55 -2.68 9.90 1.70
C ALA A 55 -3.28 10.54 2.96
N GLY A 56 -3.24 11.87 3.08
CA GLY A 56 -3.87 12.60 4.18
C GLY A 56 -5.38 12.43 4.18
N ILE A 57 -6.02 12.66 3.03
CA ILE A 57 -7.46 12.48 2.86
C ILE A 57 -7.85 11.03 3.14
N PHE A 58 -7.11 10.07 2.57
CA PHE A 58 -7.34 8.64 2.79
C PHE A 58 -7.27 8.28 4.28
N SER A 59 -6.24 8.75 4.99
CA SER A 59 -6.03 8.44 6.40
C SER A 59 -7.12 9.02 7.30
N LEU A 60 -7.60 10.23 6.99
CA LEU A 60 -8.72 10.86 7.70
C LEU A 60 -10.02 10.08 7.48
N LEU A 61 -10.34 9.74 6.23
CA LEU A 61 -11.53 8.96 5.89
C LEU A 61 -11.48 7.57 6.52
N PHE A 62 -10.31 6.94 6.52
CA PHE A 62 -10.10 5.64 7.15
C PHE A 62 -10.32 5.70 8.66
N ALA A 63 -9.73 6.67 9.34
CA ALA A 63 -9.89 6.84 10.79
C ALA A 63 -11.35 7.08 11.18
N TYR A 64 -12.08 7.88 10.39
CA TYR A 64 -13.49 8.14 10.58
C TYR A 64 -14.35 6.88 10.34
N ALA A 65 -14.13 6.19 9.20
CA ALA A 65 -14.90 5.00 8.84
C ALA A 65 -14.67 3.81 9.80
N ALA A 66 -13.45 3.67 10.29
CA ALA A 66 -13.08 2.58 11.22
C ALA A 66 -13.43 2.90 12.68
N GLN A 67 -13.97 4.08 12.99
CA GLN A 67 -14.30 4.54 14.35
C GLN A 67 -13.16 4.32 15.37
N LEU A 68 -11.92 4.46 14.90
CA LEU A 68 -10.72 4.09 15.68
C LEU A 68 -10.39 5.04 16.84
N GLY A 69 -11.25 5.99 17.19
CA GLY A 69 -10.93 7.07 18.12
C GLY A 69 -9.66 7.82 17.67
N PRO A 70 -9.74 9.07 17.25
CA PRO A 70 -8.63 9.76 16.56
C PRO A 70 -7.50 10.09 17.54
N THR A 71 -6.62 9.11 17.77
CA THR A 71 -5.34 9.33 18.44
C THR A 71 -4.33 9.76 17.38
N ALA A 72 -3.61 10.86 17.62
CA ALA A 72 -2.62 11.39 16.69
C ALA A 72 -1.62 10.32 16.18
N THR A 73 -1.23 9.38 17.04
CA THR A 73 -0.34 8.26 16.68
C THR A 73 -0.96 7.33 15.65
N LYS A 74 -2.22 6.95 15.81
CA LYS A 74 -2.91 6.03 14.88
C LYS A 74 -3.09 6.69 13.51
N LEU A 75 -3.45 7.98 13.51
CA LEU A 75 -3.57 8.76 12.28
C LEU A 75 -2.22 8.89 11.57
N GLY A 76 -1.15 9.20 12.31
CA GLY A 76 0.20 9.34 11.76
C GLY A 76 0.73 8.04 11.15
N VAL A 77 0.53 6.90 11.82
CA VAL A 77 0.92 5.58 11.30
C VAL A 77 0.12 5.23 10.04
N SER A 78 -1.20 5.47 10.04
CA SER A 78 -2.04 5.24 8.85
C SER A 78 -1.59 6.12 7.68
N PHE A 79 -1.32 7.39 7.92
CA PHE A 79 -0.83 8.33 6.91
C PHE A 79 0.51 7.88 6.33
N LEU A 80 1.49 7.58 7.16
CA LEU A 80 2.81 7.15 6.71
C LEU A 80 2.73 5.83 5.93
N SER A 81 1.94 4.87 6.40
CA SER A 81 1.71 3.61 5.69
C SER A 81 1.04 3.83 4.33
N ALA A 82 0.11 4.77 4.23
CA ALA A 82 -0.54 5.11 2.96
C ALA A 82 0.44 5.73 1.96
N VAL A 83 1.27 6.70 2.38
CA VAL A 83 2.33 7.29 1.54
C VAL A 83 3.29 6.21 1.04
N CYS A 84 3.82 5.36 1.94
CA CYS A 84 4.74 4.29 1.55
C CYS A 84 4.10 3.31 0.56
N THR A 85 2.81 3.02 0.72
CA THR A 85 2.10 2.09 -0.16
C THR A 85 1.82 2.69 -1.54
N LEU A 86 1.48 3.97 -1.61
CA LEU A 86 1.36 4.72 -2.89
C LEU A 86 2.68 4.69 -3.64
N ASN A 87 3.76 5.13 -3.00
CA ASN A 87 5.11 5.13 -3.59
C ASN A 87 5.56 3.74 -4.06
N THR A 88 5.15 2.68 -3.37
CA THR A 88 5.43 1.30 -3.82
C THR A 88 4.72 0.98 -5.13
N GLY A 89 3.44 1.33 -5.25
CA GLY A 89 2.67 1.15 -6.49
C GLY A 89 3.29 1.90 -7.66
N GLU A 90 3.69 3.15 -7.44
CA GLU A 90 4.36 3.99 -8.44
C GLU A 90 5.70 3.42 -8.87
N SER A 91 6.56 3.07 -7.93
CA SER A 91 7.88 2.53 -8.22
C SER A 91 7.81 1.22 -9.02
N LEU A 92 6.86 0.34 -8.68
CA LEU A 92 6.63 -0.90 -9.42
C LEU A 92 6.13 -0.63 -10.84
N SER A 93 5.26 0.36 -11.02
CA SER A 93 4.75 0.73 -12.34
C SER A 93 5.83 1.38 -13.22
N MET A 94 6.68 2.25 -12.66
CA MET A 94 7.85 2.79 -13.36
C MET A 94 8.78 1.68 -13.83
N LEU A 95 9.12 0.76 -12.93
CA LEU A 95 9.98 -0.37 -13.26
C LEU A 95 9.39 -1.22 -14.39
N ALA A 96 8.10 -1.51 -14.32
CA ALA A 96 7.41 -2.27 -15.37
C ALA A 96 7.42 -1.53 -16.71
N CYS A 97 7.19 -0.21 -16.73
CA CYS A 97 7.25 0.61 -17.93
C CYS A 97 8.66 0.67 -18.55
N LEU A 98 9.70 0.63 -17.71
CA LEU A 98 11.08 0.60 -18.18
C LEU A 98 11.47 -0.76 -18.76
N VAL A 99 11.09 -1.86 -18.07
CA VAL A 99 11.46 -3.22 -18.47
C VAL A 99 10.66 -3.70 -19.67
N LEU A 100 9.37 -3.42 -19.72
CA LEU A 100 8.47 -3.88 -20.79
C LEU A 100 8.37 -2.90 -21.97
N GLY A 101 9.10 -1.81 -21.92
CA GLY A 101 9.25 -0.85 -22.99
C GLY A 101 7.93 -0.14 -23.36
N ARG A 102 7.58 -0.14 -24.66
CA ARG A 102 6.40 0.57 -25.17
C ARG A 102 5.07 -0.21 -25.03
N ASN A 103 5.10 -1.43 -24.53
CA ASN A 103 3.89 -2.26 -24.37
C ASN A 103 3.16 -1.90 -23.06
N LEU A 104 2.47 -0.77 -23.05
CA LEU A 104 1.76 -0.25 -21.89
C LEU A 104 0.76 -1.26 -21.29
N SER A 105 0.01 -1.95 -22.15
CA SER A 105 -0.96 -2.97 -21.71
C SER A 105 -0.28 -4.11 -20.92
N LEU A 106 0.90 -4.52 -21.34
CA LEU A 106 1.69 -5.56 -20.68
C LEU A 106 2.22 -5.06 -19.33
N ALA A 107 2.69 -3.81 -19.27
CA ALA A 107 3.15 -3.19 -18.02
C ALA A 107 2.01 -3.10 -16.99
N VAL A 108 0.82 -2.66 -17.41
CA VAL A 108 -0.38 -2.62 -16.55
C VAL A 108 -0.72 -4.01 -16.00
N ASN A 109 -0.79 -5.02 -16.87
CA ASN A 109 -1.17 -6.38 -16.48
C ASN A 109 -0.15 -7.01 -15.53
N CYS A 110 1.14 -6.87 -15.80
CA CYS A 110 2.19 -7.41 -14.93
C CYS A 110 2.20 -6.73 -13.56
N THR A 111 2.10 -5.41 -13.52
CA THR A 111 2.11 -4.66 -12.26
C THR A 111 0.85 -4.95 -11.44
N SER A 112 -0.32 -4.98 -12.09
CA SER A 112 -1.58 -5.29 -11.41
C SER A 112 -1.61 -6.72 -10.86
N ALA A 113 -1.08 -7.70 -11.60
CA ALA A 113 -0.96 -9.07 -11.13
C ALA A 113 -0.03 -9.16 -9.90
N LEU A 114 1.12 -8.48 -9.93
CA LEU A 114 2.06 -8.45 -8.82
C LEU A 114 1.44 -7.80 -7.56
N LEU A 115 0.78 -6.67 -7.72
CA LEU A 115 0.11 -5.98 -6.61
C LEU A 115 -1.06 -6.81 -6.05
N SER A 116 -1.79 -7.53 -6.91
CA SER A 116 -2.84 -8.46 -6.46
C SER A 116 -2.28 -9.59 -5.61
N ILE A 117 -1.14 -10.18 -6.03
CA ILE A 117 -0.45 -11.21 -5.26
C ILE A 117 -0.01 -10.65 -3.90
N PHE A 118 0.61 -9.47 -3.87
CA PHE A 118 1.02 -8.82 -2.61
C PHE A 118 -0.15 -8.51 -1.68
N THR A 119 -1.27 -8.09 -2.24
CA THR A 119 -2.49 -7.81 -1.48
C THR A 119 -3.08 -9.09 -0.89
N MET A 120 -3.14 -10.17 -1.66
CA MET A 120 -3.63 -11.47 -1.18
C MET A 120 -2.73 -12.06 -0.09
N LEU A 121 -1.40 -11.97 -0.28
CA LEU A 121 -0.43 -12.45 0.70
C LEU A 121 -0.37 -11.59 1.97
N GLY A 122 -0.74 -10.32 1.89
CA GLY A 122 -0.80 -9.40 3.03
C GLY A 122 -1.85 -9.73 4.11
N GLY A 123 -2.40 -10.95 4.11
CA GLY A 123 -3.31 -11.42 5.14
C GLY A 123 -4.80 -11.19 4.84
N THR A 124 -5.14 -10.82 3.60
CA THR A 124 -6.55 -10.60 3.23
C THR A 124 -7.32 -11.91 3.02
N MET A 125 -6.65 -12.99 2.62
CA MET A 125 -7.29 -14.27 2.31
C MET A 125 -6.82 -15.45 3.15
N SER A 126 -5.61 -15.45 3.71
CA SER A 126 -5.10 -16.58 4.48
C SER A 126 -4.12 -16.15 5.55
N LEU A 127 -4.40 -16.53 6.79
CA LEU A 127 -3.51 -16.36 7.94
C LEU A 127 -2.31 -17.32 7.92
N SER A 128 -2.38 -18.40 7.12
CA SER A 128 -1.34 -19.41 7.00
C SER A 128 -1.11 -19.82 5.54
N PRO A 129 -0.38 -19.02 4.77
CA PRO A 129 -0.06 -19.37 3.37
C PRO A 129 0.91 -20.56 3.29
N PRO A 130 0.87 -21.37 2.21
CA PRO A 130 1.81 -22.45 1.99
C PRO A 130 3.27 -21.94 1.95
N ARG A 131 4.23 -22.81 2.28
CA ARG A 131 5.65 -22.45 2.48
C ARG A 131 6.28 -21.63 1.35
N VAL A 132 5.92 -21.92 0.11
CA VAL A 132 6.44 -21.18 -1.06
C VAL A 132 5.94 -19.75 -1.07
N LEU A 133 4.66 -19.53 -0.73
CA LEU A 133 4.05 -18.20 -0.65
C LEU A 133 4.55 -17.40 0.57
N GLN A 134 4.98 -18.06 1.64
CA GLN A 134 5.59 -17.38 2.80
C GLN A 134 6.86 -16.62 2.42
N TRP A 135 7.63 -17.14 1.48
CA TRP A 135 8.84 -16.46 0.98
C TRP A 135 8.48 -15.14 0.28
N PHE A 136 7.50 -15.17 -0.62
CA PHE A 136 6.99 -13.96 -1.28
C PHE A 136 6.35 -12.98 -0.30
N ASN A 137 5.76 -13.48 0.78
CA ASN A 137 5.13 -12.66 1.82
C ASN A 137 6.15 -11.80 2.58
N HIS A 138 7.40 -12.26 2.75
CA HIS A 138 8.46 -11.47 3.36
C HIS A 138 8.92 -10.27 2.50
N ILE A 139 8.70 -10.33 1.20
CA ILE A 139 9.07 -9.26 0.26
C ILE A 139 7.92 -8.26 0.06
N SER A 140 6.70 -8.62 0.50
CA SER A 140 5.51 -7.79 0.27
C SER A 140 5.50 -6.53 1.15
N PRO A 141 5.63 -5.32 0.58
CA PRO A 141 5.54 -4.08 1.34
C PRO A 141 4.13 -3.84 1.89
N ILE A 142 3.09 -4.33 1.20
CA ILE A 142 1.69 -4.22 1.62
C ILE A 142 1.45 -4.98 2.92
N LYS A 143 2.09 -6.15 3.10
CA LYS A 143 2.03 -6.89 4.36
C LYS A 143 2.51 -6.04 5.53
N TYR A 144 3.68 -5.44 5.41
CA TYR A 144 4.25 -4.62 6.49
C TYR A 144 3.39 -3.40 6.81
N ALA A 145 2.75 -2.80 5.81
CA ALA A 145 1.80 -1.71 6.03
C ALA A 145 0.57 -2.17 6.82
N ILE A 146 0.03 -3.35 6.49
CA ILE A 146 -1.11 -3.95 7.18
C ILE A 146 -0.75 -4.36 8.61
N ASP A 147 0.40 -5.02 8.81
CA ASP A 147 0.87 -5.48 10.11
C ASP A 147 1.10 -4.30 11.07
N ASN A 148 1.74 -3.23 10.59
CA ASN A 148 1.92 -2.01 11.36
C ASN A 148 0.58 -1.38 11.76
N LEU A 149 -0.34 -1.25 10.81
CA LEU A 149 -1.65 -0.68 11.11
C LEU A 149 -2.41 -1.56 12.11
N ALA A 150 -2.45 -2.87 11.90
CA ALA A 150 -3.11 -3.82 12.80
C ALA A 150 -2.56 -3.70 14.22
N TYR A 151 -1.24 -3.64 14.36
CA TYR A 151 -0.59 -3.47 15.66
C TYR A 151 -1.07 -2.21 16.40
N TYR A 152 -1.01 -1.04 15.73
CA TYR A 152 -1.40 0.22 16.38
C TYR A 152 -2.90 0.39 16.57
N CYS A 153 -3.72 -0.18 15.68
CA CYS A 153 -5.17 -0.10 15.80
C CYS A 153 -5.73 -1.04 16.86
N LEU A 154 -5.21 -2.26 16.96
CA LEU A 154 -5.69 -3.27 17.90
C LEU A 154 -5.08 -3.09 19.30
N THR A 155 -3.91 -2.47 19.42
CA THR A 155 -3.31 -2.21 20.73
C THR A 155 -4.17 -1.24 21.52
N GLY A 156 -4.68 -1.70 22.68
CA GLY A 156 -5.54 -0.90 23.57
C GLY A 156 -7.03 -0.93 23.22
N LEU A 157 -7.45 -1.74 22.25
CA LEU A 157 -8.86 -1.96 21.95
C LEU A 157 -9.42 -3.05 22.84
N GLU A 158 -10.49 -2.73 23.57
CA GLU A 158 -11.33 -3.73 24.26
C GLU A 158 -12.40 -4.22 23.29
N LEU A 159 -12.36 -5.51 22.96
CA LEU A 159 -13.31 -6.11 22.03
C LEU A 159 -14.58 -6.48 22.78
N GLN A 160 -15.71 -5.92 22.36
CA GLN A 160 -17.03 -6.29 22.87
C GLN A 160 -17.62 -7.38 21.99
N CYS A 161 -18.01 -8.50 22.63
CA CYS A 161 -18.68 -9.59 21.93
C CYS A 161 -20.18 -9.33 21.83
N THR A 162 -20.75 -9.60 20.67
CA THR A 162 -22.20 -9.73 20.50
C THR A 162 -22.66 -11.05 21.11
N ASP A 163 -23.88 -11.12 21.62
CA ASP A 163 -24.41 -12.30 22.32
C ASP A 163 -24.30 -13.60 21.49
N SER A 164 -24.35 -13.51 20.16
CA SER A 164 -24.16 -14.64 19.25
C SER A 164 -22.72 -15.16 19.17
N GLN A 165 -21.73 -14.40 19.65
CA GLN A 165 -20.30 -14.73 19.60
C GLN A 165 -19.74 -15.22 20.93
N ARG A 166 -20.55 -15.16 22.00
CA ARG A 166 -20.20 -15.70 23.33
C ARG A 166 -20.16 -17.22 23.29
N ARG A 167 -19.12 -17.78 23.91
CA ARG A 167 -19.06 -19.22 24.15
C ARG A 167 -20.17 -19.64 25.12
N ALA A 168 -20.45 -20.92 25.17
CA ALA A 168 -21.43 -21.50 26.10
C ALA A 168 -21.18 -21.12 27.58
N ASP A 169 -19.92 -20.80 27.92
CA ASP A 169 -19.49 -20.35 29.27
C ASP A 169 -19.66 -18.82 29.47
N GLY A 170 -20.31 -18.11 28.55
CA GLY A 170 -20.49 -16.64 28.63
C GLY A 170 -19.21 -15.80 28.38
N SER A 171 -18.08 -16.46 28.18
CA SER A 171 -16.80 -15.78 27.93
C SER A 171 -16.59 -15.40 26.46
N CYS A 172 -15.97 -14.23 26.21
CA CYS A 172 -15.55 -13.82 24.88
C CYS A 172 -14.28 -14.57 24.45
N PRO A 173 -14.23 -15.15 23.25
CA PRO A 173 -13.02 -15.81 22.73
C PRO A 173 -11.84 -14.84 22.55
N LEU A 174 -12.10 -13.56 22.32
CA LEU A 174 -11.12 -12.48 22.19
C LEU A 174 -11.58 -11.28 23.02
N GLN A 175 -10.88 -10.99 24.12
CA GLN A 175 -11.20 -9.89 25.03
C GLN A 175 -10.35 -8.64 24.76
N THR A 176 -9.13 -8.83 24.29
CA THR A 176 -8.20 -7.73 24.02
C THR A 176 -7.62 -7.82 22.63
N GLY A 177 -7.40 -6.68 21.99
CA GLY A 177 -6.78 -6.61 20.66
C GLY A 177 -5.39 -7.26 20.60
N LYS A 178 -4.65 -7.33 21.72
CA LYS A 178 -3.39 -8.08 21.82
C LYS A 178 -3.54 -9.60 21.63
N GLN A 179 -4.71 -10.15 21.94
CA GLN A 179 -4.98 -11.58 21.69
C GLN A 179 -5.27 -11.86 20.22
N ALA A 180 -5.77 -10.87 19.49
CA ALA A 180 -6.02 -10.96 18.06
C ALA A 180 -4.74 -10.82 17.21
N LEU A 181 -3.65 -10.32 17.80
CA LEU A 181 -2.34 -10.15 17.13
C LEU A 181 -1.41 -11.36 17.31
N LYS A 182 -1.79 -12.37 18.08
CA LYS A 182 -1.07 -13.65 18.24
C LYS A 182 -1.57 -14.70 17.27
#